data_8cc9b8581b3b802e3257429db56bb672
#
_entry.id   8cc9b8581b3b802e3257429db56bb672
#
_cell.length_a   1.000
_cell.length_b   1.000
_cell.length_c   1.000
_cell.angle_alpha   90.00
_cell.angle_beta   90.00
_cell.angle_gamma   90.00
#
_symmetry.space_group_name_H-M   'P 1'
#
loop_
_entity.id
_entity.type
_entity.pdbx_description
1 polymer ?
#
loop_
_entity_poly.entity_id
_entity_poly.type
_entity_poly.pdbx_seq_one_letter_code
_entity_poly.pdbx_strand_id
1 'polypeptide(L)'
;MTKGQKIAFRVLFFLYLAAVLVLCFAHFDSTPSVPLELLGIPTDKIVHFCMFLPFPFLAFLAFDKYTESVRSTLVFAGITFAAGFLLAVGTEWGQAHLTEYRSGDSRDLLADVLALALGTLCIIFWDIRKQKK
;
A
#
# COMPACT_ATOMS: atom_id res chain seq x y z
N MET A 1 22.40 0.94 2.87
CA MET A 1 21.72 1.48 4.06
C MET A 1 22.39 1.01 5.34
N THR A 2 22.53 1.90 6.32
CA THR A 2 23.04 1.56 7.65
C THR A 2 22.02 0.75 8.45
N LYS A 3 22.47 0.09 9.52
CA LYS A 3 21.57 -0.65 10.43
C LYS A 3 20.48 0.26 11.03
N GLY A 4 20.86 1.49 11.39
CA GLY A 4 19.91 2.48 11.91
C GLY A 4 18.85 2.89 10.89
N GLN A 5 19.23 3.10 9.63
CA GLN A 5 18.29 3.42 8.56
C GLN A 5 17.27 2.28 8.33
N LYS A 6 17.72 1.03 8.36
CA LYS A 6 16.82 -0.13 8.23
C LYS A 6 15.80 -0.22 9.36
N ILE A 7 16.25 0.05 10.59
CA ILE A 7 15.34 0.12 11.75
C ILE A 7 14.32 1.26 11.57
N ALA A 8 14.79 2.44 11.16
CA ALA A 8 13.91 3.58 10.91
C ALA A 8 12.85 3.26 9.85
N PHE A 9 13.22 2.61 8.73
CA PHE A 9 12.26 2.21 7.70
C PHE A 9 11.28 1.15 8.17
N ARG A 10 11.68 0.23 9.05
CA ARG A 10 10.75 -0.73 9.67
C ARG A 10 9.75 -0.04 10.57
N VAL A 11 10.20 0.89 11.41
CA VAL A 11 9.32 1.70 12.25
C VAL A 11 8.36 2.49 11.37
N LEU A 12 8.86 3.16 10.31
CA LEU A 12 8.03 3.90 9.37
C LEU A 12 7.00 3.00 8.68
N PHE A 13 7.38 1.80 8.28
CA PHE A 13 6.46 0.84 7.66
C PHE A 13 5.31 0.47 8.60
N PHE A 14 5.59 0.18 9.87
CA PHE A 14 4.53 -0.14 10.84
C PHE A 14 3.67 1.07 11.22
N LEU A 15 4.26 2.27 11.30
CA LEU A 15 3.49 3.50 11.47
C LEU A 15 2.57 3.78 10.27
N TYR A 16 3.05 3.52 9.07
CA TYR A 16 2.25 3.60 7.86
C TYR A 16 1.07 2.62 7.89
N LEU A 17 1.30 1.36 8.28
CA LEU A 17 0.22 0.38 8.42
C LEU A 17 -0.83 0.84 9.44
N ALA A 18 -0.40 1.37 10.57
CA ALA A 18 -1.32 1.94 11.58
C ALA A 18 -2.12 3.11 10.99
N ALA A 19 -1.48 4.00 10.23
CA ALA A 19 -2.16 5.11 9.55
C ALA A 19 -3.20 4.62 8.53
N VAL A 20 -2.88 3.60 7.74
CA VAL A 20 -3.83 2.98 6.80
C VAL A 20 -5.06 2.45 7.55
N LEU A 21 -4.88 1.73 8.65
CA LEU A 21 -5.98 1.21 9.45
C LEU A 21 -6.83 2.33 10.05
N VAL A 22 -6.19 3.38 10.56
CA VAL A 22 -6.91 4.57 11.09
C VAL A 22 -7.73 5.23 9.99
N LEU A 23 -7.16 5.46 8.81
CA LEU A 23 -7.86 6.09 7.69
C LEU A 23 -9.01 5.23 7.16
N CYS A 24 -8.86 3.90 7.19
CA CYS A 24 -9.91 2.99 6.75
C CYS A 24 -11.08 2.88 7.73
N PHE A 25 -10.83 2.95 9.03
CA PHE A 25 -11.83 2.64 10.07
C PHE A 25 -12.24 3.82 10.93
N ALA A 26 -11.53 4.95 10.91
CA ALA A 26 -11.90 6.12 11.69
C ALA A 26 -13.17 6.76 11.14
N HIS A 27 -14.03 7.20 12.04
CA HIS A 27 -15.21 8.00 11.72
C HIS A 27 -14.82 9.48 11.83
N PHE A 28 -14.94 10.19 10.73
CA PHE A 28 -14.70 11.64 10.67
C PHE A 28 -16.05 12.37 10.65
N ASP A 29 -16.37 13.12 11.70
CA ASP A 29 -17.62 13.88 11.82
C ASP A 29 -17.69 15.07 10.85
N SER A 30 -16.54 15.58 10.42
CA SER A 30 -16.44 16.64 9.42
C SER A 30 -15.71 16.11 8.19
N THR A 31 -16.45 15.93 7.09
CA THR A 31 -15.81 15.75 5.79
C THR A 31 -15.24 17.07 5.31
N PRO A 32 -13.94 17.17 5.02
CA PRO A 32 -13.43 18.32 4.30
C PRO A 32 -14.21 18.49 2.98
N SER A 33 -14.45 19.71 2.55
CA SER A 33 -15.06 19.99 1.25
C SER A 33 -14.09 19.63 0.12
N VAL A 34 -13.93 18.33 -0.12
CA VAL A 34 -13.12 17.79 -1.22
C VAL A 34 -14.04 17.60 -2.43
N PRO A 35 -13.61 17.96 -3.65
CA PRO A 35 -14.38 17.65 -4.86
C PRO A 35 -14.70 16.16 -4.93
N LEU A 36 -15.95 15.81 -5.28
CA LEU A 36 -16.40 14.41 -5.41
C LEU A 36 -15.68 13.67 -6.54
N GLU A 37 -15.19 14.42 -7.54
CA GLU A 37 -14.44 13.87 -8.67
C GLU A 37 -13.23 14.77 -8.98
N LEU A 38 -12.13 14.13 -9.33
CA LEU A 38 -10.93 14.77 -9.82
C LEU A 38 -10.52 14.10 -11.15
N LEU A 39 -10.43 14.89 -12.23
CA LEU A 39 -10.11 14.39 -13.58
C LEU A 39 -11.03 13.25 -14.05
N GLY A 40 -12.31 13.30 -13.67
CA GLY A 40 -13.30 12.26 -14.02
C GLY A 40 -13.21 10.98 -13.20
N ILE A 41 -12.35 10.94 -12.17
CA ILE A 41 -12.19 9.80 -11.26
C ILE A 41 -12.76 10.19 -9.89
N PRO A 42 -13.61 9.36 -9.26
CA PRO A 42 -14.08 9.62 -7.91
C PRO A 42 -12.93 9.81 -6.92
N THR A 43 -13.00 10.85 -6.10
CA THR A 43 -11.91 11.23 -5.18
C THR A 43 -11.57 10.13 -4.17
N ASP A 44 -12.55 9.37 -3.71
CA ASP A 44 -12.33 8.23 -2.80
C ASP A 44 -11.41 7.17 -3.42
N LYS A 45 -11.55 6.88 -4.71
CA LYS A 45 -10.67 5.94 -5.44
C LYS A 45 -9.24 6.44 -5.53
N ILE A 46 -9.07 7.75 -5.74
CA ILE A 46 -7.75 8.39 -5.76
C ILE A 46 -7.09 8.28 -4.37
N VAL A 47 -7.85 8.50 -3.31
CA VAL A 47 -7.36 8.36 -1.92
C VAL A 47 -6.92 6.92 -1.65
N HIS A 48 -7.72 5.92 -2.02
CA HIS A 48 -7.36 4.51 -1.89
C HIS A 48 -6.09 4.17 -2.65
N PHE A 49 -5.98 4.59 -3.91
CA PHE A 49 -4.78 4.39 -4.72
C PHE A 49 -3.54 5.01 -4.05
N CYS A 50 -3.61 6.27 -3.64
CA CYS A 50 -2.50 6.96 -2.98
C CYS A 50 -2.16 6.36 -1.61
N MET A 51 -3.12 5.79 -0.91
CA MET A 51 -2.93 5.16 0.39
C MET A 51 -2.16 3.83 0.28
N PHE A 52 -2.42 3.03 -0.75
CA PHE A 52 -1.78 1.73 -0.95
C PHE A 52 -0.50 1.76 -1.78
N LEU A 53 -0.29 2.81 -2.57
CA LEU A 53 0.91 2.95 -3.41
C LEU A 53 2.23 2.90 -2.61
N PRO A 54 2.37 3.51 -1.43
CA PRO A 54 3.61 3.45 -0.66
C PRO A 54 3.94 2.08 -0.09
N PHE A 55 2.97 1.17 0.01
CA PHE A 55 3.14 -0.12 0.67
C PHE A 55 4.33 -0.94 0.12
N PRO A 56 4.44 -1.21 -1.19
CA PRO A 56 5.56 -1.98 -1.72
C PRO A 56 6.90 -1.28 -1.51
N PHE A 57 6.96 0.05 -1.64
CA PHE A 57 8.19 0.82 -1.46
C PHE A 57 8.70 0.78 -0.03
N LEU A 58 7.81 0.99 0.95
CA LEU A 58 8.17 0.95 2.36
C LEU A 58 8.54 -0.48 2.79
N ALA A 59 7.84 -1.49 2.31
CA ALA A 59 8.18 -2.89 2.56
C ALA A 59 9.58 -3.23 2.02
N PHE A 60 9.91 -2.77 0.81
CA PHE A 60 11.22 -2.97 0.22
C PHE A 60 12.31 -2.28 1.04
N LEU A 61 12.15 -1.01 1.39
CA LEU A 61 13.13 -0.28 2.20
C LEU A 61 13.32 -0.88 3.60
N ALA A 62 12.25 -1.43 4.18
CA ALA A 62 12.30 -2.06 5.49
C ALA A 62 12.98 -3.44 5.47
N PHE A 63 12.86 -4.19 4.37
CA PHE A 63 13.24 -5.60 4.28
C PHE A 63 14.11 -5.95 3.06
N ASP A 64 14.84 -4.99 2.50
CA ASP A 64 15.67 -5.11 1.29
C ASP A 64 16.76 -6.19 1.34
N LYS A 65 17.13 -6.66 2.53
CA LYS A 65 18.14 -7.70 2.71
C LYS A 65 17.80 -9.05 2.04
N TYR A 66 16.57 -9.20 1.60
CA TYR A 66 16.09 -10.43 0.97
C TYR A 66 16.09 -10.37 -0.56
N THR A 67 16.68 -9.34 -1.15
CA THR A 67 16.67 -9.10 -2.60
C THR A 67 18.10 -9.09 -3.18
N GLU A 68 18.85 -10.17 -2.96
CA GLU A 68 20.24 -10.29 -3.44
C GLU A 68 20.37 -10.81 -4.88
N SER A 69 19.31 -11.39 -5.42
CA SER A 69 19.24 -11.94 -6.78
C SER A 69 17.90 -11.65 -7.44
N VAL A 70 17.84 -11.76 -8.76
CA VAL A 70 16.57 -11.59 -9.51
C VAL A 70 15.49 -12.53 -8.97
N ARG A 71 15.84 -13.77 -8.68
CA ARG A 71 14.88 -14.74 -8.10
C ARG A 71 14.37 -14.28 -6.73
N SER A 72 15.27 -13.86 -5.85
CA SER A 72 14.86 -13.40 -4.50
C SER A 72 14.06 -12.10 -4.57
N THR A 73 14.38 -11.19 -5.50
CA THR A 73 13.58 -9.99 -5.76
C THR A 73 12.16 -10.35 -6.20
N LEU A 74 11.99 -11.29 -7.12
CA LEU A 74 10.67 -11.71 -7.58
C LEU A 74 9.86 -12.41 -6.48
N VAL A 75 10.51 -13.26 -5.67
CA VAL A 75 9.86 -13.90 -4.52
C VAL A 75 9.44 -12.86 -3.48
N PHE A 76 10.33 -11.93 -3.15
CA PHE A 76 10.02 -10.84 -2.23
C PHE A 76 8.86 -9.96 -2.73
N ALA A 77 8.89 -9.60 -4.00
CA ALA A 77 7.83 -8.82 -4.64
C ALA A 77 6.48 -9.56 -4.60
N GLY A 78 6.48 -10.86 -4.88
CA GLY A 78 5.28 -11.69 -4.80
C GLY A 78 4.69 -11.75 -3.39
N ILE A 79 5.53 -11.95 -2.38
CA ILE A 79 5.12 -11.95 -0.96
C ILE A 79 4.59 -10.57 -0.55
N THR A 80 5.27 -9.51 -0.93
CA THR A 80 4.86 -8.13 -0.63
C THR A 80 3.52 -7.80 -1.28
N PHE A 81 3.33 -8.16 -2.55
CA PHE A 81 2.06 -7.97 -3.23
C PHE A 81 0.94 -8.76 -2.56
N ALA A 82 1.17 -10.03 -2.22
CA ALA A 82 0.18 -10.87 -1.52
C ALA A 82 -0.19 -10.29 -0.15
N ALA A 83 0.78 -9.81 0.63
CA ALA A 83 0.52 -9.17 1.91
C ALA A 83 -0.28 -7.87 1.76
N GLY A 84 0.06 -7.03 0.79
CA GLY A 84 -0.69 -5.82 0.47
C GLY A 84 -2.11 -6.12 -0.02
N PHE A 85 -2.27 -7.15 -0.85
CA PHE A 85 -3.58 -7.62 -1.32
C PHE A 85 -4.46 -8.09 -0.15
N LEU A 86 -3.91 -8.88 0.78
CA LEU A 86 -4.64 -9.30 1.97
C LEU A 86 -5.02 -8.12 2.87
N LEU A 87 -4.16 -7.12 3.00
CA LEU A 87 -4.48 -5.89 3.70
C LEU A 87 -5.64 -5.14 3.01
N ALA A 88 -5.59 -5.01 1.69
CA ALA A 88 -6.63 -4.35 0.90
C ALA A 88 -7.99 -5.06 1.05
N VAL A 89 -8.02 -6.38 0.88
CA VAL A 89 -9.23 -7.20 1.07
C VAL A 89 -9.73 -7.11 2.51
N GLY A 90 -8.83 -7.18 3.49
CA GLY A 90 -9.17 -7.12 4.91
C GLY A 90 -9.76 -5.77 5.32
N THR A 91 -9.21 -4.67 4.84
CA THR A 91 -9.74 -3.32 5.11
C THR A 91 -11.10 -3.11 4.44
N GLU A 92 -11.26 -3.56 3.20
CA GLU A 92 -12.53 -3.47 2.48
C GLU A 92 -13.63 -4.31 3.15
N TRP A 93 -13.32 -5.54 3.50
CA TRP A 93 -14.24 -6.40 4.25
C TRP A 93 -14.60 -5.80 5.60
N GLY A 94 -13.61 -5.26 6.33
CA GLY A 94 -13.83 -4.61 7.61
C GLY A 94 -14.71 -3.37 7.49
N GLN A 95 -14.52 -2.54 6.47
CA GLN A 95 -15.39 -1.39 6.21
C GLN A 95 -16.84 -1.82 5.95
N ALA A 96 -17.03 -2.90 5.20
CA ALA A 96 -18.37 -3.41 4.86
C ALA A 96 -19.10 -4.02 6.06
N HIS A 97 -18.41 -4.70 6.97
CA HIS A 97 -19.01 -5.53 8.01
C HIS A 97 -18.83 -5.02 9.44
N LEU A 98 -17.77 -4.25 9.72
CA LEU A 98 -17.43 -3.78 11.06
C LEU A 98 -17.77 -2.31 11.30
N THR A 99 -18.20 -1.57 10.27
CA THR A 99 -18.59 -0.17 10.39
C THR A 99 -20.00 0.05 9.86
N GLU A 100 -20.76 0.94 10.52
CA GLU A 100 -22.10 1.33 10.10
C GLU A 100 -22.08 2.55 9.15
N TYR A 101 -21.01 3.31 9.16
CA TYR A 101 -20.84 4.58 8.44
C TYR A 101 -20.03 4.45 7.15
N ARG A 102 -19.53 3.28 6.83
CA ARG A 102 -18.84 2.97 5.58
C ARG A 102 -19.42 1.74 4.92
N SER A 103 -19.58 1.81 3.61
CA SER A 103 -19.93 0.67 2.78
C SER A 103 -18.71 0.13 2.08
N GLY A 104 -18.58 -1.19 1.96
CA GLY A 104 -17.58 -1.81 1.12
C GLY A 104 -17.85 -1.49 -0.36
N ASP A 105 -16.80 -1.17 -1.12
CA ASP A 105 -16.89 -0.93 -2.56
C ASP A 105 -15.75 -1.67 -3.27
N SER A 106 -16.13 -2.60 -4.14
CA SER A 106 -15.17 -3.38 -4.94
C SER A 106 -14.28 -2.52 -5.84
N ARG A 107 -14.71 -1.30 -6.18
CA ARG A 107 -13.89 -0.34 -6.94
C ARG A 107 -12.76 0.24 -6.09
N ASP A 108 -12.96 0.41 -4.78
CA ASP A 108 -11.92 0.80 -3.85
C ASP A 108 -10.84 -0.28 -3.78
N LEU A 109 -11.25 -1.54 -3.72
CA LEU A 109 -10.34 -2.69 -3.79
C LEU A 109 -9.57 -2.71 -5.11
N LEU A 110 -10.20 -2.39 -6.23
CA LEU A 110 -9.52 -2.30 -7.53
C LEU A 110 -8.46 -1.20 -7.52
N ALA A 111 -8.74 -0.02 -6.96
CA ALA A 111 -7.78 1.07 -6.83
C ALA A 111 -6.58 0.66 -5.96
N ASP A 112 -6.81 -0.01 -4.85
CA ASP A 112 -5.78 -0.53 -3.95
C ASP A 112 -4.87 -1.54 -4.68
N VAL A 113 -5.47 -2.49 -5.39
CA VAL A 113 -4.73 -3.54 -6.14
C VAL A 113 -3.91 -2.94 -7.29
N LEU A 114 -4.46 -1.96 -8.01
CA LEU A 114 -3.73 -1.25 -9.06
C LEU A 114 -2.50 -0.51 -8.50
N ALA A 115 -2.66 0.15 -7.36
CA ALA A 115 -1.56 0.82 -6.67
C ALA A 115 -0.47 -0.16 -6.22
N LEU A 116 -0.87 -1.28 -5.62
CA LEU A 116 0.05 -2.35 -5.22
C LEU A 116 0.79 -2.96 -6.41
N ALA A 117 0.09 -3.23 -7.51
CA ALA A 117 0.69 -3.77 -8.72
C ALA A 117 1.71 -2.79 -9.32
N LEU A 118 1.35 -1.52 -9.45
CA LEU A 118 2.24 -0.49 -9.97
C LEU A 118 3.49 -0.33 -9.10
N GLY A 119 3.34 -0.20 -7.79
CA GLY A 119 4.45 -0.06 -6.87
C GLY A 119 5.36 -1.29 -6.87
N THR A 120 4.79 -2.49 -6.91
CA THR A 120 5.54 -3.75 -6.98
C THR A 120 6.35 -3.87 -8.27
N LEU A 121 5.76 -3.52 -9.41
CA LEU A 121 6.45 -3.52 -10.70
C LEU A 121 7.60 -2.50 -10.72
N CYS A 122 7.40 -1.32 -10.17
CA CYS A 122 8.45 -0.29 -10.06
C CYS A 122 9.64 -0.81 -9.25
N ILE A 123 9.40 -1.50 -8.13
CA ILE A 123 10.45 -2.06 -7.30
C ILE A 123 11.21 -3.17 -8.02
N ILE A 124 10.50 -4.11 -8.64
CA ILE A 124 11.12 -5.20 -9.43
C ILE A 124 12.06 -4.60 -10.47
N PHE A 125 11.57 -3.64 -11.25
CA PHE A 125 12.36 -3.01 -12.29
C PHE A 125 13.58 -2.28 -11.75
N TRP A 126 13.42 -1.52 -10.68
CA TRP A 126 14.50 -0.75 -10.07
C TRP A 126 15.57 -1.67 -9.44
N ASP A 127 15.16 -2.69 -8.69
CA ASP A 127 16.09 -3.59 -8.02
C ASP A 127 16.87 -4.47 -9.01
N ILE A 128 16.20 -5.00 -10.02
CA ILE A 128 16.87 -5.78 -11.09
C ILE A 128 17.88 -4.91 -11.87
N ARG A 129 17.54 -3.64 -12.15
CA ARG A 129 18.50 -2.72 -12.77
C ARG A 129 19.72 -2.46 -11.91
N LYS A 130 19.51 -2.34 -10.59
CA LYS A 130 20.60 -2.15 -9.63
C LYS A 130 21.53 -3.35 -9.57
N GLN A 131 20.99 -4.57 -9.64
CA GLN A 131 21.79 -5.80 -9.61
C GLN A 131 22.64 -6.00 -10.85
N LYS A 132 22.27 -5.42 -12.00
CA LYS A 132 23.00 -5.51 -13.28
C LYS A 132 24.15 -4.50 -13.39
N LYS A 133 24.29 -3.55 -12.48
CA LYS A 133 25.39 -2.59 -12.44
C LYS A 133 26.53 -3.09 -11.55
#